data_c9466f24e4c650bc2e6740046372973a
#
_entry.id   c9466f24e4c650bc2e6740046372973a
#
_cell.length_a   1.000
_cell.length_b   1.000
_cell.length_c   1.000
_cell.angle_alpha   90.00
_cell.angle_beta   90.00
_cell.angle_gamma   90.00
#
_symmetry.space_group_name_H-M   'P 1'
#
loop_
_entity.id
_entity.type
_entity.pdbx_description
1 polymer ?
#
loop_
_entity_poly.entity_id
_entity_poly.type
_entity_poly.pdbx_seq_one_letter_code
_entity_poly.pdbx_strand_id
1 'polypeptide(L)'
;MSTATAILETAARRRRHWQDWLVRQVIYLAAVMAISLIVLIFVFVGREALPVVTSAEVHQEVTLETLFLPQAYGTEEAPLPYVWQPVSAVPKYSLAPLLLGTLKVTLMAMLFATPLAILAAVFTTEFAPTWLRELIKPVVELLAGLPSVVLGFFALIVLASWIQQALGLDYRLNVINAGVALGLAVTPIIYTLSEDALTAVPRSFRQAAYALGASPAQTAWRVVLPAALPGVFAGVVLGFGRAVGETMIVLMASGNAAITSWSFTESVRTLSATIAAELAEVVFGSPHYHVLFFIGTLLFAITFILNWLGARLIGRLRQRLTGAEQ
;
A
#
# COMPACT_ATOMS: atom_id res chain seq x y z
N MET A 1 8.44 13.86 -62.29
CA MET A 1 7.63 13.46 -61.13
C MET A 1 6.45 14.41 -61.08
N SER A 2 5.23 13.87 -61.21
CA SER A 2 3.99 14.61 -61.52
C SER A 2 3.53 15.45 -60.33
N THR A 3 3.04 16.66 -60.59
CA THR A 3 2.35 17.57 -59.65
C THR A 3 1.25 16.87 -58.83
N ALA A 4 0.67 15.80 -59.32
CA ALA A 4 -0.32 14.96 -58.63
C ALA A 4 0.26 14.20 -57.46
N THR A 5 1.49 13.69 -57.52
CA THR A 5 2.14 12.99 -56.37
C THR A 5 2.49 13.95 -55.24
N ALA A 6 2.91 15.17 -55.53
CA ALA A 6 3.20 16.18 -54.51
C ALA A 6 1.92 16.65 -53.77
N ILE A 7 0.77 16.75 -54.46
CA ILE A 7 -0.52 17.09 -53.86
C ILE A 7 -1.03 15.98 -52.97
N LEU A 8 -0.87 14.72 -53.36
CA LEU A 8 -1.26 13.56 -52.53
C LEU A 8 -0.37 13.42 -51.28
N GLU A 9 0.93 13.67 -51.37
CA GLU A 9 1.84 13.67 -50.23
C GLU A 9 1.54 14.80 -49.23
N THR A 10 1.21 16.01 -49.73
CA THR A 10 0.84 17.13 -48.85
C THR A 10 -0.51 16.90 -48.18
N ALA A 11 -1.49 16.31 -48.86
CA ALA A 11 -2.78 15.92 -48.29
C ALA A 11 -2.63 14.82 -47.23
N ALA A 12 -1.79 13.80 -47.49
CA ALA A 12 -1.49 12.73 -46.55
C ALA A 12 -0.75 13.25 -45.31
N ARG A 13 0.22 14.16 -45.46
CA ARG A 13 0.90 14.85 -44.34
C ARG A 13 -0.08 15.69 -43.52
N ARG A 14 -0.98 16.44 -44.15
CA ARG A 14 -1.98 17.26 -43.45
C ARG A 14 -2.97 16.40 -42.68
N ARG A 15 -3.39 15.25 -43.22
CA ARG A 15 -4.27 14.28 -42.56
C ARG A 15 -3.59 13.62 -41.36
N ARG A 16 -2.30 13.31 -41.47
CA ARG A 16 -1.48 12.76 -40.39
C ARG A 16 -1.29 13.77 -39.25
N HIS A 17 -1.03 15.03 -39.58
CA HIS A 17 -0.95 16.11 -38.59
C HIS A 17 -2.27 16.33 -37.83
N TRP A 18 -3.41 16.20 -38.48
CA TRP A 18 -4.72 16.31 -37.85
C TRP A 18 -5.00 15.14 -36.93
N GLN A 19 -4.65 13.94 -37.32
CA GLN A 19 -4.77 12.74 -36.49
C GLN A 19 -3.86 12.83 -35.26
N ASP A 20 -2.62 13.23 -35.44
CA ASP A 20 -1.68 13.43 -34.34
C ASP A 20 -2.15 14.51 -33.34
N TRP A 21 -2.73 15.61 -33.89
CA TRP A 21 -3.30 16.66 -33.05
C TRP A 21 -4.51 16.16 -32.26
N LEU A 22 -5.45 15.45 -32.91
CA LEU A 22 -6.62 14.85 -32.24
C LEU A 22 -6.21 13.87 -31.15
N VAL A 23 -5.29 12.98 -31.45
CA VAL A 23 -4.78 12.00 -30.44
C VAL A 23 -4.15 12.72 -29.27
N ARG A 24 -3.35 13.77 -29.52
CA ARG A 24 -2.76 14.60 -28.46
C ARG A 24 -3.83 15.26 -27.59
N GLN A 25 -4.91 15.82 -28.20
CA GLN A 25 -6.00 16.44 -27.43
C GLN A 25 -6.77 15.41 -26.59
N VAL A 26 -7.03 14.22 -27.13
CA VAL A 26 -7.69 13.14 -26.39
C VAL A 26 -6.84 12.70 -25.20
N ILE A 27 -5.53 12.51 -25.40
CA ILE A 27 -4.60 12.14 -24.30
C ILE A 27 -4.56 13.26 -23.24
N TYR A 28 -4.47 14.54 -23.67
CA TYR A 28 -4.47 15.67 -22.77
C TYR A 28 -5.77 15.76 -21.96
N LEU A 29 -6.93 15.61 -22.63
CA LEU A 29 -8.23 15.62 -21.98
C LEU A 29 -8.34 14.47 -20.95
N ALA A 30 -7.92 13.27 -21.32
CA ALA A 30 -7.92 12.12 -20.43
C ALA A 30 -7.02 12.36 -19.20
N ALA A 31 -5.83 12.94 -19.40
CA ALA A 31 -4.92 13.27 -18.30
C ALA A 31 -5.52 14.33 -17.37
N VAL A 32 -6.09 15.42 -17.92
CA VAL A 32 -6.76 16.47 -17.13
C VAL A 32 -7.96 15.90 -16.37
N MET A 33 -8.77 15.06 -17.02
CA MET A 33 -9.91 14.41 -16.39
C MET A 33 -9.48 13.51 -15.24
N ALA A 34 -8.44 12.69 -15.43
CA ALA A 34 -7.93 11.83 -14.36
C ALA A 34 -7.43 12.64 -13.15
N ILE A 35 -6.66 13.70 -13.39
CA ILE A 35 -6.19 14.59 -12.31
C ILE A 35 -7.37 15.27 -11.63
N SER A 36 -8.34 15.78 -12.40
CA SER A 36 -9.52 16.44 -11.86
C SER A 36 -10.37 15.52 -10.98
N LEU A 37 -10.53 14.24 -11.37
CA LEU A 37 -11.23 13.24 -10.56
C LEU A 37 -10.52 12.98 -9.23
N ILE A 38 -9.19 12.86 -9.25
CA ILE A 38 -8.40 12.68 -8.02
C ILE A 38 -8.59 13.89 -7.10
N VAL A 39 -8.45 15.10 -7.62
CA VAL A 39 -8.66 16.34 -6.83
C VAL A 39 -10.09 16.40 -6.28
N LEU A 40 -11.09 16.03 -7.08
CA LEU A 40 -12.49 16.03 -6.66
C LEU A 40 -12.74 15.05 -5.51
N ILE A 41 -12.13 13.85 -5.56
CA ILE A 41 -12.21 12.88 -4.44
C ILE A 41 -11.63 13.48 -3.17
N PHE A 42 -10.44 14.09 -3.24
CA PHE A 42 -9.82 14.73 -2.07
C PHE A 42 -10.69 15.87 -1.51
N VAL A 43 -11.23 16.72 -2.39
CA VAL A 43 -12.09 17.83 -1.98
C VAL A 43 -13.38 17.31 -1.35
N PHE A 44 -13.99 16.27 -1.94
CA PHE A 44 -15.23 15.68 -1.41
C PHE A 44 -14.99 15.04 -0.04
N VAL A 45 -13.99 14.16 0.06
CA VAL A 45 -13.69 13.47 1.32
C VAL A 45 -13.29 14.45 2.41
N GLY A 46 -12.47 15.47 2.09
CA GLY A 46 -12.07 16.51 3.02
C GLY A 46 -13.26 17.39 3.46
N ARG A 47 -14.18 17.72 2.55
CA ARG A 47 -15.40 18.47 2.87
C ARG A 47 -16.29 17.72 3.85
N GLU A 48 -16.50 16.41 3.62
CA GLU A 48 -17.30 15.58 4.52
C GLU A 48 -16.62 15.32 5.87
N ALA A 49 -15.29 15.37 5.92
CA ALA A 49 -14.51 15.27 7.16
C ALA A 49 -14.51 16.58 7.99
N LEU A 50 -14.69 17.73 7.33
CA LEU A 50 -14.54 19.05 7.95
C LEU A 50 -15.44 19.30 9.17
N PRO A 51 -16.72 18.82 9.20
CA PRO A 51 -17.61 18.98 10.35
C PRO A 51 -17.06 18.44 11.67
N VAL A 52 -16.18 17.44 11.65
CA VAL A 52 -15.49 16.92 12.85
C VAL A 52 -14.68 18.02 13.56
N VAL A 53 -14.22 19.02 12.81
CA VAL A 53 -13.39 20.11 13.34
C VAL A 53 -14.19 21.41 13.52
N THR A 54 -15.27 21.62 12.75
CA THR A 54 -15.94 22.93 12.64
C THR A 54 -17.37 22.96 13.13
N SER A 55 -18.07 21.80 13.20
CA SER A 55 -19.50 21.76 13.52
C SER A 55 -19.72 21.63 15.03
N ALA A 56 -20.47 22.58 15.61
CA ALA A 56 -20.87 22.51 17.01
C ALA A 56 -21.78 21.30 17.32
N GLU A 57 -22.56 20.86 16.35
CA GLU A 57 -23.43 19.69 16.48
C GLU A 57 -22.62 18.41 16.60
N VAL A 58 -21.61 18.22 15.74
CA VAL A 58 -20.70 17.08 15.78
C VAL A 58 -19.88 17.11 17.07
N HIS A 59 -19.48 18.28 17.55
CA HIS A 59 -18.70 18.45 18.78
C HIS A 59 -19.45 18.05 20.06
N GLN A 60 -20.78 17.87 20.02
CA GLN A 60 -21.52 17.32 21.16
C GLN A 60 -21.19 15.85 21.41
N GLU A 61 -20.82 15.09 20.37
CA GLU A 61 -20.48 13.67 20.47
C GLU A 61 -18.98 13.40 20.26
N VAL A 62 -18.33 14.19 19.39
CA VAL A 62 -16.96 13.91 18.93
C VAL A 62 -16.13 15.19 18.91
N THR A 63 -15.00 15.15 19.60
CA THR A 63 -13.97 16.20 19.55
C THR A 63 -12.63 15.61 19.14
N LEU A 64 -11.67 16.43 18.72
CA LEU A 64 -10.32 15.96 18.44
C LEU A 64 -9.67 15.31 19.68
N GLU A 65 -10.04 15.77 20.88
CA GLU A 65 -9.57 15.20 22.14
C GLU A 65 -10.08 13.77 22.32
N THR A 66 -11.37 13.51 22.08
CA THR A 66 -11.95 12.16 22.19
C THR A 66 -11.38 11.20 21.14
N LEU A 67 -11.01 11.71 19.96
CA LEU A 67 -10.43 10.89 18.90
C LEU A 67 -8.99 10.42 19.19
N PHE A 68 -8.18 11.28 19.81
CA PHE A 68 -6.73 11.00 19.95
C PHE A 68 -6.24 10.82 21.40
N LEU A 69 -6.93 11.43 22.36
CA LEU A 69 -6.50 11.37 23.77
C LEU A 69 -7.26 10.28 24.54
N PRO A 70 -6.64 9.75 25.62
CA PRO A 70 -7.29 8.76 26.46
C PRO A 70 -8.49 9.37 27.17
N GLN A 71 -9.59 8.62 27.22
CA GLN A 71 -10.82 8.99 27.88
C GLN A 71 -11.05 8.09 29.11
N ALA A 72 -11.75 8.60 30.09
CA ALA A 72 -12.10 7.85 31.30
C ALA A 72 -13.31 6.92 31.07
N TYR A 73 -13.13 5.93 30.20
CA TYR A 73 -14.12 4.86 30.00
C TYR A 73 -13.80 3.66 30.89
N GLY A 74 -14.82 2.90 31.29
CA GLY A 74 -14.68 1.76 32.16
C GLY A 74 -14.86 2.07 33.64
N THR A 75 -14.40 1.17 34.51
CA THR A 75 -14.40 1.32 35.97
C THR A 75 -13.00 1.69 36.47
N GLU A 76 -12.90 2.17 37.71
CA GLU A 76 -11.58 2.44 38.34
C GLU A 76 -10.68 1.21 38.35
N GLU A 77 -11.27 0.00 38.51
CA GLU A 77 -10.53 -1.28 38.50
C GLU A 77 -10.13 -1.76 37.13
N ALA A 78 -10.88 -1.34 36.05
CA ALA A 78 -10.62 -1.72 34.66
C ALA A 78 -10.79 -0.51 33.71
N PRO A 79 -9.84 0.43 33.72
CA PRO A 79 -9.92 1.61 32.86
C PRO A 79 -9.74 1.20 31.40
N LEU A 80 -10.65 1.72 30.54
CA LEU A 80 -10.60 1.56 29.09
C LEU A 80 -10.34 2.93 28.44
N PRO A 81 -9.09 3.34 28.30
CA PRO A 81 -8.74 4.69 27.85
C PRO A 81 -9.06 4.94 26.37
N TYR A 82 -9.15 3.90 25.56
CA TYR A 82 -9.37 3.99 24.13
C TYR A 82 -10.43 2.98 23.69
N VAL A 83 -11.59 3.47 23.27
CA VAL A 83 -12.72 2.62 22.85
C VAL A 83 -13.27 3.12 21.53
N TRP A 84 -13.54 2.21 20.62
CA TRP A 84 -14.28 2.46 19.38
C TRP A 84 -15.62 1.72 19.48
N GLN A 85 -16.67 2.44 19.81
CA GLN A 85 -18.05 1.97 19.90
C GLN A 85 -19.00 3.11 19.48
N PRO A 86 -19.09 3.46 18.19
CA PRO A 86 -19.92 4.55 17.71
C PRO A 86 -21.42 4.28 17.88
N VAL A 87 -21.81 3.00 17.84
CA VAL A 87 -23.21 2.56 17.98
C VAL A 87 -23.44 2.07 19.41
N SER A 88 -23.54 3.00 20.35
CA SER A 88 -23.84 2.71 21.75
C SER A 88 -24.71 3.81 22.33
N ALA A 89 -25.33 3.59 23.51
CA ALA A 89 -26.14 4.61 24.19
C ALA A 89 -25.37 5.94 24.43
N VAL A 90 -24.06 5.82 24.67
CA VAL A 90 -23.09 6.93 24.67
C VAL A 90 -22.03 6.59 23.66
N PRO A 91 -22.05 7.24 22.47
CA PRO A 91 -21.08 6.96 21.42
C PRO A 91 -19.65 7.21 21.88
N LYS A 92 -18.71 6.33 21.49
CA LYS A 92 -17.31 6.41 21.87
C LYS A 92 -16.44 6.33 20.62
N TYR A 93 -15.64 7.34 20.41
CA TYR A 93 -14.79 7.47 19.24
C TYR A 93 -13.33 7.61 19.65
N SER A 94 -12.54 6.55 19.51
CA SER A 94 -11.10 6.66 19.65
C SER A 94 -10.40 6.03 18.45
N LEU A 95 -9.50 6.78 17.81
CA LEU A 95 -8.72 6.32 16.67
C LEU A 95 -7.47 5.53 17.08
N ALA A 96 -7.08 5.58 18.34
CA ALA A 96 -5.86 4.92 18.82
C ALA A 96 -5.82 3.42 18.53
N PRO A 97 -6.88 2.61 18.82
CA PRO A 97 -6.86 1.18 18.48
C PRO A 97 -6.80 0.92 16.98
N LEU A 98 -7.43 1.79 16.16
CA LEU A 98 -7.44 1.65 14.70
C LEU A 98 -6.09 2.00 14.08
N LEU A 99 -5.43 3.05 14.57
CA LEU A 99 -4.08 3.45 14.18
C LEU A 99 -3.06 2.36 14.55
N LEU A 100 -3.14 1.87 15.79
CA LEU A 100 -2.28 0.80 16.27
C LEU A 100 -2.49 -0.49 15.47
N GLY A 101 -3.75 -0.84 15.18
CA GLY A 101 -4.09 -2.00 14.37
C GLY A 101 -3.53 -1.89 12.95
N THR A 102 -3.69 -0.72 12.30
CA THR A 102 -3.13 -0.47 10.96
C THR A 102 -1.61 -0.61 10.97
N LEU A 103 -0.95 -0.02 11.97
CA LEU A 103 0.52 -0.11 12.10
C LEU A 103 0.99 -1.55 12.30
N LYS A 104 0.38 -2.29 13.24
CA LYS A 104 0.75 -3.68 13.56
C LYS A 104 0.60 -4.60 12.36
N VAL A 105 -0.55 -4.58 11.67
CA VAL A 105 -0.80 -5.44 10.50
C VAL A 105 0.15 -5.09 9.37
N THR A 106 0.36 -3.79 9.10
CA THR A 106 1.29 -3.33 8.06
C THR A 106 2.73 -3.76 8.35
N LEU A 107 3.21 -3.55 9.58
CA LEU A 107 4.55 -3.97 9.97
C LEU A 107 4.73 -5.48 9.86
N MET A 108 3.75 -6.27 10.28
CA MET A 108 3.78 -7.72 10.16
C MET A 108 3.79 -8.17 8.70
N ALA A 109 2.98 -7.54 7.85
CA ALA A 109 2.96 -7.82 6.42
C ALA A 109 4.32 -7.52 5.76
N MET A 110 4.91 -6.36 6.08
CA MET A 110 6.20 -5.96 5.53
C MET A 110 7.37 -6.81 6.05
N LEU A 111 7.32 -7.24 7.30
CA LEU A 111 8.31 -8.15 7.88
C LEU A 111 8.36 -9.49 7.13
N PHE A 112 7.21 -9.97 6.66
CA PHE A 112 7.10 -11.18 5.86
C PHE A 112 7.41 -10.93 4.37
N ALA A 113 6.74 -9.94 3.76
CA ALA A 113 6.78 -9.70 2.32
C ALA A 113 8.13 -9.18 1.83
N THR A 114 8.76 -8.24 2.56
CA THR A 114 9.97 -7.57 2.09
C THR A 114 11.15 -8.53 1.91
N PRO A 115 11.55 -9.34 2.91
CA PRO A 115 12.65 -10.28 2.72
C PRO A 115 12.33 -11.34 1.66
N LEU A 116 11.11 -11.88 1.67
CA LEU A 116 10.70 -12.89 0.71
C LEU A 116 10.78 -12.37 -0.73
N ALA A 117 10.23 -11.19 -0.99
CA ALA A 117 10.21 -10.58 -2.32
C ALA A 117 11.61 -10.23 -2.83
N ILE A 118 12.46 -9.63 -1.97
CA ILE A 118 13.83 -9.25 -2.35
C ILE A 118 14.68 -10.49 -2.62
N LEU A 119 14.61 -11.50 -1.75
CA LEU A 119 15.33 -12.76 -1.96
C LEU A 119 14.89 -13.48 -3.23
N ALA A 120 13.58 -13.52 -3.49
CA ALA A 120 13.03 -14.08 -4.72
C ALA A 120 13.51 -13.30 -5.96
N ALA A 121 13.52 -11.95 -5.92
CA ALA A 121 13.99 -11.11 -7.01
C ALA A 121 15.49 -11.33 -7.29
N VAL A 122 16.33 -11.36 -6.25
CA VAL A 122 17.77 -11.65 -6.39
C VAL A 122 17.99 -13.06 -6.96
N PHE A 123 17.25 -14.05 -6.46
CA PHE A 123 17.34 -15.40 -7.00
C PHE A 123 16.97 -15.45 -8.48
N THR A 124 15.86 -14.83 -8.85
CA THR A 124 15.35 -14.83 -10.23
C THR A 124 16.30 -14.13 -11.19
N THR A 125 16.90 -12.99 -10.77
CA THR A 125 17.77 -12.20 -11.66
C THR A 125 19.18 -12.77 -11.77
N GLU A 126 19.77 -13.27 -10.68
CA GLU A 126 21.19 -13.60 -10.63
C GLU A 126 21.48 -15.13 -10.69
N PHE A 127 20.54 -15.97 -10.29
CA PHE A 127 20.78 -17.41 -10.12
C PHE A 127 19.85 -18.30 -10.95
N ALA A 128 18.62 -17.87 -11.23
CA ALA A 128 17.65 -18.72 -11.91
C ALA A 128 18.01 -18.95 -13.39
N PRO A 129 17.92 -20.19 -13.89
CA PRO A 129 18.02 -20.47 -15.31
C PRO A 129 16.83 -19.83 -16.06
N THR A 130 17.01 -19.57 -17.35
CA THR A 130 16.02 -18.85 -18.18
C THR A 130 14.62 -19.43 -18.11
N TRP A 131 14.49 -20.75 -18.20
CA TRP A 131 13.19 -21.43 -18.15
C TRP A 131 12.45 -21.19 -16.82
N LEU A 132 13.19 -21.15 -15.70
CA LEU A 132 12.60 -20.93 -14.37
C LEU A 132 12.20 -19.46 -14.19
N ARG A 133 12.99 -18.53 -14.72
CA ARG A 133 12.68 -17.10 -14.74
C ARG A 133 11.39 -16.82 -15.53
N GLU A 134 11.25 -17.46 -16.71
CA GLU A 134 10.06 -17.36 -17.55
C GLU A 134 8.81 -17.96 -16.89
N LEU A 135 8.97 -18.90 -15.95
CA LEU A 135 7.86 -19.45 -15.18
C LEU A 135 7.50 -18.62 -13.95
N ILE A 136 8.50 -18.14 -13.20
CA ILE A 136 8.27 -17.39 -11.95
C ILE A 136 7.53 -16.08 -12.23
N LYS A 137 7.90 -15.34 -13.28
CA LYS A 137 7.33 -14.04 -13.58
C LYS A 137 5.81 -14.07 -13.79
N PRO A 138 5.24 -14.92 -14.67
CA PRO A 138 3.81 -15.09 -14.80
C PRO A 138 3.11 -15.54 -13.50
N VAL A 139 3.74 -16.42 -12.71
CA VAL A 139 3.16 -16.86 -11.43
C VAL A 139 3.02 -15.71 -10.45
N VAL A 140 4.02 -14.83 -10.35
CA VAL A 140 3.97 -13.65 -9.51
C VAL A 140 2.93 -12.64 -10.04
N GLU A 141 2.84 -12.46 -11.36
CA GLU A 141 1.82 -11.60 -11.99
C GLU A 141 0.40 -12.13 -11.74
N LEU A 142 0.19 -13.45 -11.81
CA LEU A 142 -1.10 -14.06 -11.46
C LEU A 142 -1.46 -13.83 -9.98
N LEU A 143 -0.48 -13.93 -9.07
CA LEU A 143 -0.70 -13.63 -7.65
C LEU A 143 -1.08 -12.16 -7.42
N ALA A 144 -0.45 -11.23 -8.18
CA ALA A 144 -0.80 -9.82 -8.16
C ALA A 144 -2.22 -9.53 -8.65
N GLY A 145 -2.74 -10.37 -9.57
CA GLY A 145 -4.07 -10.27 -10.14
C GLY A 145 -5.18 -10.87 -9.28
N LEU A 146 -4.88 -11.56 -8.19
CA LEU A 146 -5.90 -12.14 -7.32
C LEU A 146 -6.72 -11.04 -6.62
N PRO A 147 -8.07 -11.13 -6.66
CA PRO A 147 -8.93 -10.22 -5.91
C PRO A 147 -8.63 -10.30 -4.40
N SER A 148 -8.53 -9.14 -3.74
CA SER A 148 -8.24 -9.08 -2.29
C SER A 148 -9.26 -9.83 -1.43
N VAL A 149 -10.53 -9.87 -1.86
CA VAL A 149 -11.58 -10.65 -1.21
C VAL A 149 -11.27 -12.15 -1.21
N VAL A 150 -10.74 -12.68 -2.33
CA VAL A 150 -10.37 -14.10 -2.44
C VAL A 150 -9.21 -14.43 -1.50
N LEU A 151 -8.20 -13.57 -1.44
CA LEU A 151 -7.09 -13.73 -0.49
C LEU A 151 -7.55 -13.61 0.96
N GLY A 152 -8.47 -12.67 1.24
CA GLY A 152 -9.07 -12.51 2.57
C GLY A 152 -9.89 -13.74 2.98
N PHE A 153 -10.66 -14.30 2.06
CA PHE A 153 -11.43 -15.52 2.30
C PHE A 153 -10.51 -16.74 2.52
N PHE A 154 -9.48 -16.89 1.72
CA PHE A 154 -8.46 -17.92 1.93
C PHE A 154 -7.80 -17.78 3.31
N ALA A 155 -7.45 -16.54 3.70
CA ALA A 155 -6.87 -16.26 5.01
C ALA A 155 -7.84 -16.60 6.16
N LEU A 156 -9.13 -16.29 5.99
CA LEU A 156 -10.17 -16.58 6.97
C LEU A 156 -10.37 -18.09 7.17
N ILE A 157 -10.47 -18.84 6.07
CA ILE A 157 -10.90 -20.26 6.13
C ILE A 157 -9.70 -21.18 6.35
N VAL A 158 -8.61 -20.97 5.61
CA VAL A 158 -7.48 -21.91 5.57
C VAL A 158 -6.31 -21.42 6.43
N LEU A 159 -5.78 -20.24 6.13
CA LEU A 159 -4.55 -19.74 6.72
C LEU A 159 -4.67 -19.53 8.22
N ALA A 160 -5.80 -18.96 8.68
CA ALA A 160 -6.04 -18.69 10.09
C ALA A 160 -6.01 -19.95 10.96
N SER A 161 -6.66 -21.03 10.51
CA SER A 161 -6.67 -22.30 11.24
C SER A 161 -5.29 -22.96 11.24
N TRP A 162 -4.58 -22.88 10.11
CA TRP A 162 -3.25 -23.44 9.98
C TRP A 162 -2.22 -22.71 10.86
N ILE A 163 -2.23 -21.36 10.86
CA ILE A 163 -1.38 -20.53 11.72
C ILE A 163 -1.69 -20.77 13.19
N GLN A 164 -2.98 -20.82 13.57
CA GLN A 164 -3.39 -21.08 14.94
C GLN A 164 -2.83 -22.40 15.47
N GLN A 165 -2.98 -23.48 14.69
CA GLN A 165 -2.50 -24.80 15.07
C GLN A 165 -0.97 -24.88 15.12
N ALA A 166 -0.29 -24.29 14.12
CA ALA A 166 1.17 -24.33 14.02
C ALA A 166 1.87 -23.56 15.15
N LEU A 167 1.27 -22.45 15.59
CA LEU A 167 1.85 -21.58 16.62
C LEU A 167 1.18 -21.73 18.01
N GLY A 168 0.12 -22.55 18.15
CA GLY A 168 -0.60 -22.73 19.40
C GLY A 168 -1.29 -21.46 19.90
N LEU A 169 -1.92 -20.67 19.01
CA LEU A 169 -2.50 -19.38 19.35
C LEU A 169 -3.93 -19.52 19.89
N ASP A 170 -4.29 -18.68 20.86
CA ASP A 170 -5.65 -18.64 21.44
C ASP A 170 -6.68 -18.15 20.43
N TYR A 171 -6.33 -17.11 19.65
CA TYR A 171 -7.21 -16.51 18.66
C TYR A 171 -6.83 -16.90 17.24
N ARG A 172 -7.80 -17.40 16.49
CA ARG A 172 -7.62 -17.79 15.09
C ARG A 172 -7.41 -16.58 14.18
N LEU A 173 -8.21 -15.51 14.38
CA LEU A 173 -8.12 -14.26 13.62
C LEU A 173 -7.36 -13.24 14.46
N ASN A 174 -6.19 -12.87 13.99
CA ASN A 174 -5.24 -12.05 14.73
C ASN A 174 -4.31 -11.27 13.77
N VAL A 175 -3.42 -10.47 14.34
CA VAL A 175 -2.45 -9.66 13.56
C VAL A 175 -1.53 -10.52 12.70
N ILE A 176 -1.08 -11.67 13.20
CA ILE A 176 -0.15 -12.55 12.47
C ILE A 176 -0.85 -13.07 11.21
N ASN A 177 -2.08 -13.61 11.36
CA ASN A 177 -2.84 -14.10 10.21
C ASN A 177 -3.11 -13.01 9.17
N ALA A 178 -3.60 -11.84 9.62
CA ALA A 178 -3.84 -10.71 8.74
C ALA A 178 -2.55 -10.21 8.06
N GLY A 179 -1.46 -10.12 8.82
CA GLY A 179 -0.17 -9.67 8.30
C GLY A 179 0.44 -10.62 7.29
N VAL A 180 0.40 -11.94 7.53
CA VAL A 180 0.90 -12.93 6.56
C VAL A 180 0.05 -12.90 5.28
N ALA A 181 -1.29 -12.88 5.40
CA ALA A 181 -2.18 -12.81 4.25
C ALA A 181 -1.97 -11.52 3.42
N LEU A 182 -1.84 -10.38 4.10
CA LEU A 182 -1.52 -9.10 3.47
C LEU A 182 -0.12 -9.13 2.85
N GLY A 183 0.84 -9.75 3.51
CA GLY A 183 2.19 -9.94 2.99
C GLY A 183 2.21 -10.71 1.67
N LEU A 184 1.40 -11.77 1.53
CA LEU A 184 1.24 -12.47 0.26
C LEU A 184 0.73 -11.56 -0.86
N ALA A 185 -0.23 -10.67 -0.56
CA ALA A 185 -0.78 -9.72 -1.52
C ALA A 185 0.20 -8.61 -1.93
N VAL A 186 1.13 -8.24 -1.05
CA VAL A 186 2.10 -7.15 -1.28
C VAL A 186 3.41 -7.68 -1.89
N THR A 187 3.75 -8.93 -1.66
CA THR A 187 4.97 -9.58 -2.19
C THR A 187 5.17 -9.36 -3.70
N PRO A 188 4.15 -9.51 -4.59
CA PRO A 188 4.33 -9.32 -6.02
C PRO A 188 4.83 -7.92 -6.41
N ILE A 189 4.31 -6.87 -5.80
CA ILE A 189 4.70 -5.49 -6.13
C ILE A 189 6.16 -5.21 -5.73
N ILE A 190 6.56 -5.69 -4.55
CA ILE A 190 7.95 -5.54 -4.08
C ILE A 190 8.89 -6.38 -4.96
N TYR A 191 8.48 -7.61 -5.30
CA TYR A 191 9.25 -8.50 -6.16
C TYR A 191 9.48 -7.89 -7.55
N THR A 192 8.42 -7.46 -8.24
CA THR A 192 8.50 -6.94 -9.61
C THR A 192 9.40 -5.71 -9.68
N LEU A 193 9.21 -4.75 -8.77
CA LEU A 193 10.04 -3.54 -8.74
C LEU A 193 11.50 -3.83 -8.35
N SER A 194 11.73 -4.81 -7.49
CA SER A 194 13.09 -5.25 -7.14
C SER A 194 13.75 -5.99 -8.30
N GLU A 195 13.03 -6.86 -8.99
CA GLU A 195 13.49 -7.58 -10.18
C GLU A 195 13.87 -6.63 -11.31
N ASP A 196 13.01 -5.63 -11.59
CA ASP A 196 13.27 -4.59 -12.57
C ASP A 196 14.51 -3.76 -12.21
N ALA A 197 14.66 -3.38 -10.94
CA ALA A 197 15.81 -2.62 -10.45
C ALA A 197 17.13 -3.40 -10.56
N LEU A 198 17.12 -4.68 -10.20
CA LEU A 198 18.28 -5.58 -10.32
C LEU A 198 18.66 -5.81 -11.79
N THR A 199 17.66 -5.99 -12.65
CA THR A 199 17.87 -6.20 -14.10
C THR A 199 18.43 -4.94 -14.77
N ALA A 200 18.04 -3.75 -14.30
CA ALA A 200 18.53 -2.46 -14.81
C ALA A 200 20.01 -2.18 -14.50
N VAL A 201 20.64 -2.89 -13.57
CA VAL A 201 22.08 -2.74 -13.28
C VAL A 201 22.91 -3.13 -14.50
N PRO A 202 23.82 -2.24 -15.02
CA PRO A 202 24.60 -2.53 -16.20
C PRO A 202 25.44 -3.80 -16.08
N ARG A 203 25.54 -4.56 -17.16
CA ARG A 203 26.32 -5.83 -17.21
C ARG A 203 27.82 -5.60 -16.90
N SER A 204 28.33 -4.41 -17.18
CA SER A 204 29.74 -4.03 -16.89
C SER A 204 30.07 -4.15 -15.40
N PHE A 205 29.12 -3.88 -14.49
CA PHE A 205 29.34 -4.05 -13.05
C PHE A 205 29.60 -5.53 -12.69
N ARG A 206 28.83 -6.44 -13.28
CA ARG A 206 29.00 -7.89 -13.06
C ARG A 206 30.32 -8.37 -13.66
N GLN A 207 30.66 -7.91 -14.88
CA GLN A 207 31.91 -8.28 -15.57
C GLN A 207 33.13 -7.78 -14.81
N ALA A 208 33.10 -6.55 -14.28
CA ALA A 208 34.18 -6.00 -13.46
C ALA A 208 34.39 -6.81 -12.18
N ALA A 209 33.30 -7.20 -11.49
CA ALA A 209 33.38 -8.02 -10.30
C ALA A 209 34.00 -9.40 -10.58
N TYR A 210 33.58 -10.04 -11.67
CA TYR A 210 34.15 -11.33 -12.09
C TYR A 210 35.62 -11.20 -12.48
N ALA A 211 36.04 -10.12 -13.14
CA ALA A 211 37.44 -9.86 -13.48
C ALA A 211 38.35 -9.74 -12.25
N LEU A 212 37.77 -9.28 -11.11
CA LEU A 212 38.44 -9.22 -9.81
C LEU A 212 38.36 -10.52 -9.02
N GLY A 213 37.83 -11.61 -9.61
CA GLY A 213 37.73 -12.92 -8.98
C GLY A 213 36.54 -13.12 -8.04
N ALA A 214 35.53 -12.21 -8.08
CA ALA A 214 34.35 -12.35 -7.25
C ALA A 214 33.50 -13.56 -7.71
N SER A 215 32.95 -14.32 -6.76
CA SER A 215 31.98 -15.37 -7.06
C SER A 215 30.61 -14.78 -7.47
N PRO A 216 29.72 -15.56 -8.13
CA PRO A 216 28.36 -15.11 -8.46
C PRO A 216 27.59 -14.61 -7.25
N ALA A 217 27.70 -15.28 -6.11
CA ALA A 217 27.04 -14.86 -4.87
C ALA A 217 27.63 -13.53 -4.34
N GLN A 218 28.96 -13.38 -4.36
CA GLN A 218 29.61 -12.12 -3.96
C GLN A 218 29.21 -10.98 -4.90
N THR A 219 29.14 -11.21 -6.19
CA THR A 219 28.70 -10.24 -7.19
C THR A 219 27.27 -9.80 -6.94
N ALA A 220 26.33 -10.75 -6.72
CA ALA A 220 24.93 -10.46 -6.44
C ALA A 220 24.76 -9.59 -5.19
N TRP A 221 25.38 -9.99 -4.06
CA TRP A 221 25.16 -9.33 -2.77
C TRP A 221 26.00 -8.07 -2.55
N ARG A 222 27.22 -7.99 -3.10
CA ARG A 222 28.14 -6.89 -2.83
C ARG A 222 28.20 -5.85 -3.94
N VAL A 223 27.71 -6.17 -5.14
CA VAL A 223 27.77 -5.28 -6.30
C VAL A 223 26.39 -4.98 -6.84
N VAL A 224 25.63 -6.00 -7.25
CA VAL A 224 24.35 -5.81 -7.94
C VAL A 224 23.27 -5.30 -7.01
N LEU A 225 23.05 -5.94 -5.87
CA LEU A 225 22.02 -5.52 -4.91
C LEU A 225 22.27 -4.12 -4.36
N PRO A 226 23.49 -3.73 -3.94
CA PRO A 226 23.75 -2.35 -3.53
C PRO A 226 23.53 -1.32 -4.64
N ALA A 227 23.88 -1.62 -5.88
CA ALA A 227 23.64 -0.74 -7.03
C ALA A 227 22.14 -0.59 -7.34
N ALA A 228 21.33 -1.63 -7.09
CA ALA A 228 19.88 -1.64 -7.29
C ALA A 228 19.08 -1.08 -6.09
N LEU A 229 19.72 -0.81 -4.94
CA LEU A 229 19.05 -0.40 -3.70
C LEU A 229 18.00 0.72 -3.86
N PRO A 230 18.24 1.80 -4.64
CA PRO A 230 17.22 2.83 -4.81
C PRO A 230 15.91 2.30 -5.41
N GLY A 231 15.99 1.39 -6.37
CA GLY A 231 14.82 0.78 -7.00
C GLY A 231 14.16 -0.27 -6.10
N VAL A 232 14.94 -1.11 -5.44
CA VAL A 232 14.45 -2.08 -4.44
C VAL A 232 13.71 -1.34 -3.31
N PHE A 233 14.29 -0.25 -2.81
CA PHE A 233 13.65 0.55 -1.78
C PHE A 233 12.37 1.23 -2.27
N ALA A 234 12.31 1.63 -3.54
CA ALA A 234 11.07 2.13 -4.16
C ALA A 234 9.96 1.06 -4.12
N GLY A 235 10.29 -0.20 -4.45
CA GLY A 235 9.37 -1.32 -4.33
C GLY A 235 8.83 -1.52 -2.93
N VAL A 236 9.72 -1.45 -1.92
CA VAL A 236 9.34 -1.57 -0.51
C VAL A 236 8.40 -0.43 -0.06
N VAL A 237 8.70 0.82 -0.44
CA VAL A 237 7.85 1.98 -0.10
C VAL A 237 6.47 1.87 -0.75
N LEU A 238 6.39 1.48 -2.02
CA LEU A 238 5.12 1.28 -2.70
C LEU A 238 4.32 0.12 -2.10
N GLY A 239 5.01 -0.98 -1.76
CA GLY A 239 4.40 -2.11 -1.04
C GLY A 239 3.85 -1.70 0.31
N PHE A 240 4.59 -0.88 1.07
CA PHE A 240 4.14 -0.34 2.35
C PHE A 240 2.90 0.54 2.20
N GLY A 241 2.90 1.45 1.24
CA GLY A 241 1.74 2.32 0.95
C GLY A 241 0.48 1.50 0.60
N ARG A 242 0.63 0.43 -0.20
CA ARG A 242 -0.45 -0.52 -0.49
C ARG A 242 -0.93 -1.25 0.78
N ALA A 243 -0.01 -1.70 1.62
CA ALA A 243 -0.34 -2.43 2.85
C ALA A 243 -1.16 -1.59 3.83
N VAL A 244 -0.82 -0.30 4.00
CA VAL A 244 -1.56 0.63 4.87
C VAL A 244 -3.01 0.82 4.40
N GLY A 245 -3.25 0.83 3.09
CA GLY A 245 -4.58 1.03 2.50
C GLY A 245 -5.39 -0.25 2.30
N GLU A 246 -4.85 -1.43 2.58
CA GLU A 246 -5.56 -2.68 2.33
C GLU A 246 -6.77 -2.85 3.25
N THR A 247 -7.88 -3.22 2.66
CA THR A 247 -9.18 -3.22 3.34
C THR A 247 -9.72 -4.64 3.53
N MET A 248 -9.96 -5.37 2.44
CA MET A 248 -10.73 -6.60 2.47
C MET A 248 -9.98 -7.77 3.09
N ILE A 249 -8.68 -7.90 2.82
CA ILE A 249 -7.85 -8.95 3.44
C ILE A 249 -7.84 -8.77 4.94
N VAL A 250 -7.62 -7.54 5.41
CA VAL A 250 -7.52 -7.25 6.84
C VAL A 250 -8.87 -7.40 7.52
N LEU A 251 -9.95 -6.88 6.92
CA LEU A 251 -11.31 -7.01 7.45
C LEU A 251 -11.68 -8.47 7.73
N MET A 252 -11.31 -9.38 6.83
CA MET A 252 -11.65 -10.80 6.94
C MET A 252 -10.69 -11.60 7.83
N ALA A 253 -9.41 -11.22 7.86
CA ALA A 253 -8.35 -12.02 8.47
C ALA A 253 -7.91 -11.59 9.87
N SER A 254 -8.29 -10.37 10.33
CA SER A 254 -7.79 -9.78 11.58
C SER A 254 -8.69 -10.02 12.80
N GLY A 255 -9.93 -10.48 12.62
CA GLY A 255 -10.95 -10.59 13.67
C GLY A 255 -11.69 -9.28 13.94
N ASN A 256 -11.30 -8.17 13.33
CA ASN A 256 -11.98 -6.87 13.29
C ASN A 256 -12.41 -6.31 14.66
N ALA A 257 -11.64 -6.54 15.73
CA ALA A 257 -11.87 -6.02 17.07
C ALA A 257 -10.98 -4.80 17.34
N ALA A 258 -11.58 -3.68 17.76
CA ALA A 258 -10.88 -2.45 18.09
C ALA A 258 -10.25 -2.51 19.47
N ILE A 259 -9.16 -3.27 19.62
CA ILE A 259 -8.46 -3.51 20.88
C ILE A 259 -7.13 -2.75 20.90
N THR A 260 -6.89 -2.01 21.99
CA THR A 260 -5.62 -1.31 22.21
C THR A 260 -4.65 -2.22 22.96
N SER A 261 -3.97 -3.10 22.24
CA SER A 261 -2.97 -4.02 22.78
C SER A 261 -1.75 -4.07 21.87
N TRP A 262 -0.57 -4.31 22.45
CA TRP A 262 0.68 -4.50 21.71
C TRP A 262 0.90 -5.96 21.29
N SER A 263 0.03 -6.89 21.72
CA SER A 263 0.11 -8.29 21.32
C SER A 263 -0.18 -8.46 19.82
N PHE A 264 0.62 -9.26 19.13
CA PHE A 264 0.42 -9.65 17.74
C PHE A 264 -0.50 -10.86 17.57
N THR A 265 -0.83 -11.54 18.68
CA THR A 265 -1.67 -12.72 18.69
C THR A 265 -3.15 -12.41 18.92
N GLU A 266 -3.49 -11.15 19.18
CA GLU A 266 -4.85 -10.68 19.38
C GLU A 266 -5.47 -10.13 18.10
N SER A 267 -6.81 -10.06 18.10
CA SER A 267 -7.58 -9.43 17.02
C SER A 267 -7.34 -7.93 16.99
N VAL A 268 -7.43 -7.35 15.78
CA VAL A 268 -7.29 -5.90 15.59
C VAL A 268 -8.28 -5.40 14.55
N ARG A 269 -8.55 -4.10 14.60
CA ARG A 269 -9.29 -3.38 13.56
C ARG A 269 -8.39 -2.29 12.97
N THR A 270 -8.43 -2.10 11.65
CA THR A 270 -7.66 -1.06 10.96
C THR A 270 -8.54 0.10 10.52
N LEU A 271 -7.93 1.24 10.19
CA LEU A 271 -8.64 2.43 9.68
C LEU A 271 -9.47 2.10 8.42
N SER A 272 -8.86 1.43 7.44
CA SER A 272 -9.53 1.06 6.18
C SER A 272 -10.66 0.05 6.39
N ALA A 273 -10.44 -0.96 7.25
CA ALA A 273 -11.45 -1.96 7.57
C ALA A 273 -12.65 -1.34 8.32
N THR A 274 -12.43 -0.34 9.16
CA THR A 274 -13.51 0.38 9.85
C THR A 274 -14.40 1.12 8.86
N ILE A 275 -13.82 1.86 7.90
CA ILE A 275 -14.60 2.53 6.86
C ILE A 275 -15.45 1.53 6.08
N ALA A 276 -14.85 0.41 5.65
CA ALA A 276 -15.56 -0.60 4.85
C ALA A 276 -16.66 -1.32 5.63
N ALA A 277 -16.47 -1.53 6.93
CA ALA A 277 -17.45 -2.21 7.76
C ALA A 277 -18.66 -1.33 8.13
N GLU A 278 -18.45 -0.02 8.29
CA GLU A 278 -19.43 0.84 8.94
C GLU A 278 -20.07 1.86 7.99
N LEU A 279 -19.39 2.28 6.91
CA LEU A 279 -19.87 3.36 6.04
C LEU A 279 -21.22 3.07 5.37
N ALA A 280 -21.51 1.81 5.05
CA ALA A 280 -22.77 1.42 4.41
C ALA A 280 -23.98 1.40 5.37
N GLU A 281 -23.73 1.36 6.67
CA GLU A 281 -24.77 1.22 7.70
C GLU A 281 -25.02 2.54 8.45
N VAL A 282 -24.15 3.55 8.27
CA VAL A 282 -24.22 4.82 8.99
C VAL A 282 -25.27 5.75 8.36
N VAL A 283 -25.96 6.51 9.20
CA VAL A 283 -26.91 7.55 8.76
C VAL A 283 -26.16 8.69 8.10
N PHE A 284 -26.55 9.07 6.90
CA PHE A 284 -25.97 10.19 6.17
C PHE A 284 -26.02 11.49 6.97
N GLY A 285 -24.88 12.19 7.06
CA GLY A 285 -24.76 13.45 7.78
C GLY A 285 -24.71 13.34 9.31
N SER A 286 -24.70 12.12 9.88
CA SER A 286 -24.52 11.92 11.33
C SER A 286 -23.07 12.21 11.78
N PRO A 287 -22.82 12.45 13.07
CA PRO A 287 -21.46 12.57 13.60
C PRO A 287 -20.58 11.37 13.22
N HIS A 288 -21.10 10.15 13.30
CA HIS A 288 -20.41 8.93 12.90
C HIS A 288 -20.01 8.93 11.41
N TYR A 289 -20.92 9.39 10.51
CA TYR A 289 -20.62 9.54 9.09
C TYR A 289 -19.43 10.47 8.86
N HIS A 290 -19.42 11.64 9.49
CA HIS A 290 -18.32 12.61 9.38
C HIS A 290 -16.98 12.07 9.94
N VAL A 291 -17.04 11.29 11.02
CA VAL A 291 -15.84 10.63 11.58
C VAL A 291 -15.27 9.59 10.62
N LEU A 292 -16.09 8.81 9.91
CA LEU A 292 -15.59 7.86 8.90
C LEU A 292 -14.89 8.57 7.74
N PHE A 293 -15.39 9.73 7.29
CA PHE A 293 -14.71 10.57 6.31
C PHE A 293 -13.43 11.21 6.85
N PHE A 294 -13.43 11.56 8.13
CA PHE A 294 -12.21 12.03 8.81
C PHE A 294 -11.13 10.91 8.86
N ILE A 295 -11.51 9.66 9.16
CA ILE A 295 -10.61 8.50 9.07
C ILE A 295 -10.06 8.34 7.65
N GLY A 296 -10.90 8.51 6.61
CA GLY A 296 -10.47 8.49 5.22
C GLY A 296 -9.45 9.58 4.91
N THR A 297 -9.70 10.82 5.36
CA THR A 297 -8.78 11.95 5.21
C THR A 297 -7.45 11.69 5.92
N LEU A 298 -7.50 11.13 7.13
CA LEU A 298 -6.31 10.75 7.90
C LEU A 298 -5.50 9.66 7.18
N LEU A 299 -6.17 8.65 6.63
CA LEU A 299 -5.53 7.60 5.86
C LEU A 299 -4.83 8.14 4.60
N PHE A 300 -5.48 9.08 3.88
CA PHE A 300 -4.84 9.80 2.77
C PHE A 300 -3.62 10.59 3.22
N ALA A 301 -3.71 11.32 4.33
CA ALA A 301 -2.58 12.08 4.86
C ALA A 301 -1.39 11.17 5.22
N ILE A 302 -1.66 10.06 5.91
CA ILE A 302 -0.65 9.07 6.29
C ILE A 302 0.03 8.50 5.04
N THR A 303 -0.74 8.01 4.07
CA THR A 303 -0.20 7.40 2.85
C THR A 303 0.55 8.42 1.99
N PHE A 304 0.06 9.65 1.90
CA PHE A 304 0.74 10.75 1.19
C PHE A 304 2.11 11.07 1.83
N ILE A 305 2.14 11.24 3.15
CA ILE A 305 3.38 11.54 3.89
C ILE A 305 4.39 10.40 3.72
N LEU A 306 3.95 9.14 3.84
CA LEU A 306 4.82 7.97 3.68
C LEU A 306 5.40 7.89 2.26
N ASN A 307 4.58 8.08 1.22
CA ASN A 307 5.04 8.07 -0.16
C ASN A 307 5.99 9.25 -0.45
N TRP A 308 5.70 10.45 0.07
CA TRP A 308 6.55 11.61 -0.09
C TRP A 308 7.91 11.46 0.60
N LEU A 309 7.92 10.92 1.84
CA LEU A 309 9.16 10.60 2.56
C LEU A 309 9.96 9.53 1.81
N GLY A 310 9.28 8.48 1.33
CA GLY A 310 9.88 7.44 0.51
C GLY A 310 10.54 7.99 -0.75
N ALA A 311 9.83 8.81 -1.51
CA ALA A 311 10.36 9.45 -2.73
C ALA A 311 11.60 10.32 -2.45
N ARG A 312 11.60 11.06 -1.34
CA ARG A 312 12.78 11.85 -0.91
C ARG A 312 13.98 10.97 -0.55
N LEU A 313 13.75 9.87 0.18
CA LEU A 313 14.80 8.93 0.56
C LEU A 313 15.41 8.27 -0.68
N ILE A 314 14.57 7.83 -1.62
CA ILE A 314 15.01 7.24 -2.89
C ILE A 314 15.87 8.24 -3.68
N GLY A 315 15.44 9.50 -3.78
CA GLY A 315 16.20 10.56 -4.44
C GLY A 315 17.58 10.75 -3.83
N ARG A 316 17.69 10.80 -2.51
CA ARG A 316 18.98 10.90 -1.79
C ARG A 316 19.88 9.68 -2.00
N LEU A 317 19.31 8.47 -1.95
CA LEU A 317 20.07 7.24 -2.22
C LEU A 317 20.63 7.22 -3.63
N ARG A 318 19.82 7.62 -4.62
CA ARG A 318 20.24 7.70 -6.02
C ARG A 318 21.39 8.69 -6.20
N GLN A 319 21.31 9.88 -5.61
CA GLN A 319 22.38 10.89 -5.69
C GLN A 319 23.70 10.39 -5.10
N ARG A 320 23.66 9.71 -3.95
CA ARG A 320 24.87 9.15 -3.31
C ARG A 320 25.54 8.05 -4.15
N LEU A 321 24.75 7.22 -4.84
CA LEU A 321 25.28 6.12 -5.65
C LEU A 321 25.77 6.57 -7.02
N THR A 322 25.21 7.65 -7.60
CA THR A 322 25.63 8.18 -8.91
C THR A 322 26.75 9.22 -8.82
N GLY A 323 27.21 9.58 -7.62
CA GLY A 323 28.28 10.57 -7.44
C GLY A 323 27.90 11.99 -7.89
N ALA A 324 26.62 12.25 -8.11
CA ALA A 324 26.11 13.58 -8.47
C ALA A 324 25.92 14.41 -7.19
N GLU A 325 27.02 14.83 -6.56
CA GLU A 325 27.04 16.02 -5.73
C GLU A 325 27.11 17.22 -6.69
N GLN A 326 26.02 17.94 -6.81
CA GLN A 326 25.98 19.31 -7.29
C GLN A 326 26.09 20.27 -6.11
#